data_5e9372a1da6d7539b1ab75c16cad7293
#
_entry.id   5e9372a1da6d7539b1ab75c16cad7293
#
_cell.length_a   1.000
_cell.length_b   1.000
_cell.length_c   1.000
_cell.angle_alpha   90.00
_cell.angle_beta   90.00
_cell.angle_gamma   90.00
#
_symmetry.space_group_name_H-M   'P 1'
#
loop_
_entity.id
_entity.type
_entity.pdbx_description
1 polymer ?
#
loop_
_entity_poly.entity_id
_entity_poly.type
_entity_poly.pdbx_seq_one_letter_code
_entity_poly.pdbx_strand_id
1 'polypeptide(L)' 'MTNYYTTSDPYYAAYLSVANVPFRGVTKDPTGKVQFNFEPATNIHDLKQGFYGGSARVPAYAYAKEVRSMKGLLR' A
#
# COMPACT_ATOMS: atom_id res chain seq x y z
N MET A 1 8.22 -6.54 -19.24
CA MET A 1 8.59 -6.45 -17.83
C MET A 1 7.58 -5.60 -17.10
N THR A 2 7.08 -6.11 -15.99
CA THR A 2 6.08 -5.39 -15.21
C THR A 2 6.78 -4.57 -14.12
N ASN A 3 6.55 -3.26 -14.13
CA ASN A 3 7.08 -2.39 -13.10
C ASN A 3 5.96 -2.11 -12.09
N TYR A 4 6.15 -2.56 -10.87
CA TYR A 4 5.19 -2.29 -9.81
C TYR A 4 5.58 -1.05 -9.03
N TYR A 5 4.57 -0.36 -8.51
CA TYR A 5 4.80 0.64 -7.48
C TYR A 5 4.89 -0.10 -6.16
N THR A 6 5.98 0.08 -5.42
CA THR A 6 6.23 -0.69 -4.21
C THR A 6 6.36 0.20 -2.99
N THR A 7 5.97 -0.33 -1.83
CA THR A 7 6.18 0.34 -0.55
C THR A 7 6.42 -0.72 0.53
N SER A 8 7.20 -0.38 1.53
CA SER A 8 7.40 -1.25 2.69
C SER A 8 6.55 -0.83 3.88
N ASP A 9 5.76 0.22 3.75
CA ASP A 9 4.92 0.74 4.82
C ASP A 9 3.55 0.06 4.79
N PRO A 10 3.19 -0.79 5.77
CA PRO A 10 1.91 -1.48 5.74
C PRO A 10 0.72 -0.53 5.86
N TYR A 11 0.88 0.60 6.53
CA TYR A 11 -0.21 1.57 6.66
C TYR A 11 -0.50 2.26 5.34
N TYR A 12 0.54 2.64 4.61
CA TYR A 12 0.36 3.24 3.29
C TYR A 12 -0.17 2.21 2.30
N ALA A 13 0.33 0.96 2.37
CA ALA A 13 -0.18 -0.12 1.52
C ALA A 13 -1.68 -0.33 1.75
N ALA A 14 -2.12 -0.32 3.01
CA ALA A 14 -3.54 -0.45 3.33
C ALA A 14 -4.35 0.71 2.72
N TYR A 15 -3.81 1.91 2.78
CA TYR A 15 -4.47 3.08 2.18
C TYR A 15 -4.62 2.91 0.67
N LEU A 16 -3.56 2.47 -0.01
CA LEU A 16 -3.63 2.26 -1.46
C LEU A 16 -4.68 1.22 -1.82
N SER A 17 -4.78 0.15 -1.03
CA SER A 17 -5.79 -0.87 -1.26
C SER A 17 -7.21 -0.31 -1.13
N VAL A 18 -7.46 0.49 -0.10
CA VAL A 18 -8.76 1.13 0.10
C VAL A 18 -9.05 2.14 -0.99
N ALA A 19 -8.01 2.79 -1.53
CA ALA A 19 -8.15 3.75 -2.62
C ALA A 19 -8.31 3.08 -3.99
N ASN A 20 -8.47 1.76 -4.01
CA ASN A 20 -8.70 0.97 -5.23
C ASN A 20 -7.50 0.88 -6.16
N VAL A 21 -6.30 1.02 -5.63
CA VAL A 21 -5.09 0.71 -6.40
C VAL A 21 -4.91 -0.81 -6.34
N PRO A 22 -4.87 -1.50 -7.50
CA PRO A 22 -4.82 -2.97 -7.48
C PRO A 22 -3.55 -3.49 -6.81
N PHE A 23 -3.74 -4.37 -5.82
CA PHE A 23 -2.66 -4.98 -5.07
C PHE A 23 -2.16 -6.22 -5.82
N ARG A 24 -0.84 -6.37 -5.96
CA ARG A 24 -0.22 -7.46 -6.72
C ARG A 24 0.65 -8.37 -5.86
N GLY A 25 0.45 -8.38 -4.55
CA GLY A 25 1.15 -9.29 -3.67
C GLY A 25 2.39 -8.68 -3.06
N VAL A 26 3.21 -9.53 -2.46
CA VAL A 26 4.40 -9.08 -1.75
C VAL A 26 5.63 -9.80 -2.28
N THR A 27 6.77 -9.13 -2.16
CA THR A 27 8.08 -9.72 -2.43
C THR A 27 9.01 -9.36 -1.28
N LYS A 28 10.10 -10.10 -1.16
CA LYS A 28 11.15 -9.76 -0.19
C LYS A 28 12.37 -9.28 -0.95
N ASP A 29 12.99 -8.20 -0.45
CA ASP A 29 14.24 -7.75 -1.03
C ASP A 29 15.42 -8.61 -0.51
N PRO A 30 16.65 -8.41 -1.03
CA PRO A 30 17.79 -9.22 -0.59
C PRO A 30 18.08 -9.14 0.90
N THR A 31 17.62 -8.09 1.58
CA THR A 31 17.79 -7.96 3.04
C THR A 31 16.69 -8.64 3.83
N GLY A 32 15.70 -9.23 3.15
CA GLY A 32 14.57 -9.87 3.80
C GLY A 32 13.41 -8.95 4.11
N LYS A 33 13.49 -7.69 3.70
CA LYS A 33 12.43 -6.72 3.95
C LYS A 33 11.26 -6.94 2.98
N VAL A 34 10.03 -6.95 3.52
CA VAL A 34 8.83 -7.16 2.72
C VAL A 34 8.47 -5.90 1.95
N GLN A 35 8.17 -6.08 0.67
CA GLN A 35 7.70 -5.00 -0.21
C GLN A 35 6.29 -5.32 -0.67
N PHE A 36 5.38 -4.37 -0.53
CA PHE A 36 4.01 -4.49 -1.02
C PHE A 36 3.97 -3.92 -2.44
N ASN A 37 3.44 -4.71 -3.39
CA ASN A 37 3.48 -4.37 -4.81
C ASN A 37 2.08 -3.98 -5.28
N PHE A 38 1.99 -2.88 -6.02
CA PHE A 38 0.74 -2.37 -6.57
C PHE A 38 0.92 -2.04 -8.03
N GLU A 39 -0.18 -2.08 -8.78
CA GLU A 39 -0.17 -1.58 -10.16
C GLU A 39 0.10 -0.07 -10.15
N PRO A 40 0.96 0.42 -11.04
CA PRO A 40 1.18 1.87 -11.13
C PRO A 40 -0.11 2.59 -11.50
N ALA A 41 -0.37 3.71 -10.83
CA ALA A 41 -1.53 4.54 -11.11
C ALA A 41 -1.07 5.95 -11.42
N THR A 42 -1.80 6.63 -12.33
CA THR A 42 -1.43 7.98 -12.74
C THR A 42 -1.50 8.98 -11.59
N ASN A 43 -2.37 8.72 -10.60
CA ASN A 43 -2.54 9.60 -9.45
C ASN A 43 -1.78 9.13 -8.21
N ILE A 44 -0.81 8.23 -8.37
CA ILE A 44 -0.11 7.63 -7.21
C ILE A 44 0.64 8.68 -6.39
N HIS A 45 1.19 9.69 -7.05
CA HIS A 45 1.90 10.77 -6.36
C HIS A 45 0.95 11.57 -5.47
N ASP A 46 -0.24 11.88 -5.99
CA ASP A 46 -1.25 12.60 -5.21
C ASP A 46 -1.74 11.78 -4.03
N LEU A 47 -1.92 10.48 -4.22
CA LEU A 47 -2.31 9.59 -3.14
C LEU A 47 -1.26 9.56 -2.04
N LYS A 48 0.01 9.49 -2.42
CA LYS A 48 1.10 9.48 -1.44
C LYS A 48 1.13 10.78 -0.65
N GLN A 49 1.01 11.92 -1.32
CA GLN A 49 1.01 13.21 -0.66
C GLN A 49 -0.18 13.37 0.28
N GLY A 50 -1.35 12.92 -0.15
CA GLY A 50 -2.54 12.96 0.70
C GLY A 50 -2.37 12.13 1.95
N PHE A 51 -1.81 10.94 1.83
CA PHE A 51 -1.65 10.05 2.97
C PHE A 51 -0.65 10.61 3.99
N TYR A 52 0.58 10.90 3.55
CA TYR A 52 1.61 11.38 4.46
C TYR A 52 1.41 12.83 4.88
N GLY A 53 0.69 13.60 4.08
CA GLY A 53 0.34 14.98 4.43
C GLY A 53 -0.86 15.11 5.35
N GLY A 54 -1.57 14.01 5.61
CA GLY A 54 -2.68 14.01 6.57
C GLY A 54 -4.02 14.47 6.00
N SER A 55 -4.13 14.65 4.68
CA SER A 55 -5.40 15.07 4.06
C SER A 55 -6.22 13.92 3.52
N ALA A 56 -5.69 12.69 3.53
CA ALA A 56 -6.39 11.53 3.00
C ALA A 56 -7.57 11.17 3.90
N ARG A 57 -8.68 10.75 3.27
CA ARG A 57 -9.86 10.29 3.99
C ARG A 57 -10.25 8.92 3.47
N VAL A 58 -10.56 8.01 4.40
CA VAL A 58 -10.95 6.64 4.06
C VAL A 58 -12.01 6.19 5.05
N PRO A 59 -12.85 5.21 4.67
CA PRO A 59 -13.75 4.57 5.63
C PRO A 59 -12.93 3.89 6.72
N ALA A 60 -13.17 4.26 7.98
CA ALA A 60 -12.32 3.84 9.08
C ALA A 60 -12.27 2.32 9.24
N TYR A 61 -13.42 1.64 9.13
CA TYR A 61 -13.47 0.19 9.30
C TYR A 61 -12.74 -0.54 8.18
N ALA A 62 -12.98 -0.11 6.94
CA ALA A 62 -12.31 -0.71 5.78
C ALA A 62 -10.79 -0.54 5.87
N TYR A 63 -10.36 0.64 6.28
CA TYR A 63 -8.93 0.91 6.44
C TYR A 63 -8.31 0.04 7.54
N ALA A 64 -8.96 -0.05 8.69
CA ALA A 64 -8.46 -0.85 9.80
C ALA A 64 -8.35 -2.32 9.41
N LYS A 65 -9.32 -2.83 8.64
CA LYS A 65 -9.30 -4.20 8.15
C LYS A 65 -8.12 -4.44 7.22
N GLU A 66 -7.86 -3.49 6.32
CA GLU A 66 -6.74 -3.60 5.38
C GLU A 66 -5.39 -3.49 6.08
N VAL A 67 -5.28 -2.65 7.11
CA VAL A 67 -4.05 -2.56 7.89
C VAL A 67 -3.73 -3.93 8.52
N ARG A 68 -4.73 -4.60 9.08
CA ARG A 68 -4.53 -5.93 9.64
C ARG A 68 -4.08 -6.94 8.59
N SER A 69 -4.69 -6.87 7.41
CA SER A 69 -4.31 -7.76 6.30
C SER A 69 -2.85 -7.54 5.90
N MET A 70 -2.45 -6.28 5.74
CA MET A 70 -1.08 -5.97 5.33
C MET A 70 -0.07 -6.38 6.39
N LYS A 71 -0.36 -6.15 7.66
CA LYS A 71 0.54 -6.58 8.74
C LYS A 71 0.65 -8.09 8.81
N GLY A 72 -0.41 -8.82 8.48
CA GLY A 72 -0.36 -10.27 8.43
C GLY A 72 0.61 -10.80 7.39
N LEU A 73 0.85 -10.05 6.33
CA LEU A 73 1.77 -10.43 5.26
C LEU A 73 3.24 -10.22 5.64
N LEU A 74 3.50 -9.55 6.76
CA LEU A 74 4.87 -9.32 7.22
C LEU A 74 5.50 -10.53 7.91
N ARG A 75 4.76 -11.59 8.16
CA ARG A 75 5.23 -12.79 8.85
C ARG A 75 5.99 -13.73 7.94
#